data_8ba71b407dca64ffdfe307f9d72e7059
#
_entry.id   8ba71b407dca64ffdfe307f9d72e7059
#
_cell.length_a   1.000
_cell.length_b   1.000
_cell.length_c   1.000
_cell.angle_alpha   90.00
_cell.angle_beta   90.00
_cell.angle_gamma   90.00
#
_symmetry.space_group_name_H-M   'P 1'
#
loop_
_entity.id
_entity.type
_entity.pdbx_description
1 polymer ?
#
loop_
_entity_poly.entity_id
_entity_poly.type
_entity_poly.pdbx_seq_one_letter_code
_entity_poly.pdbx_strand_id
1 'polypeptide(L)'
;IDYCITVWGFSSNRNLDLVQRLQNRAARIILGNYSRDVRGIDLVKDLGWFNIRQRRDYFTGILVYKALNGLSTEYMSDLFTYVRDVNLCNTRSVSDNTLIIPKVNKHVFSQSIQVCGPRTWNILPSEVRNSNSLCLFKTSLRDYLLKSS
;
A
#
# COMPACT_ATOMS: atom_id res chain seq x y z
N ILE A 1 -14.44 0.08 5.55
CA ILE A 1 -13.03 0.53 5.70
C ILE A 1 -12.36 0.63 4.33
N ASP A 2 -12.63 -0.27 3.38
CA ASP A 2 -11.93 -0.34 2.08
C ASP A 2 -12.29 0.76 1.08
N TYR A 3 -13.48 1.35 1.23
CA TYR A 3 -13.94 2.39 0.31
C TYR A 3 -13.00 3.60 0.32
N CYS A 4 -12.47 3.93 -0.86
CA CYS A 4 -11.54 5.05 -1.08
C CYS A 4 -10.30 5.08 -0.14
N ILE A 5 -9.82 3.94 0.35
CA ILE A 5 -8.68 3.88 1.26
C ILE A 5 -7.39 4.45 0.64
N THR A 6 -7.25 4.38 -0.67
CA THR A 6 -6.14 5.00 -1.43
C THR A 6 -6.17 6.53 -1.43
N VAL A 7 -7.30 7.13 -1.04
CA VAL A 7 -7.46 8.58 -0.91
C VAL A 7 -7.26 9.00 0.54
N TRP A 8 -8.08 8.48 1.47
CA TRP A 8 -8.04 8.92 2.87
C TRP A 8 -6.95 8.23 3.70
N GLY A 9 -6.43 7.08 3.24
CA GLY A 9 -5.44 6.27 3.96
C GLY A 9 -4.07 6.94 4.14
N PHE A 10 -3.80 8.02 3.43
CA PHE A 10 -2.60 8.85 3.61
C PHE A 10 -2.84 10.10 4.45
N SER A 11 -3.99 10.21 5.11
CA SER A 11 -4.29 11.25 6.09
C SER A 11 -3.36 11.14 7.32
N SER A 12 -3.55 12.03 8.30
CA SER A 12 -2.71 12.04 9.50
C SER A 12 -2.70 10.69 10.24
N ASN A 13 -1.58 10.36 10.87
CA ASN A 13 -1.47 9.16 11.70
C ASN A 13 -2.56 9.09 12.77
N ARG A 14 -2.97 10.23 13.35
CA ARG A 14 -4.06 10.31 14.32
C ARG A 14 -5.37 9.74 13.77
N ASN A 15 -5.72 10.07 12.52
CA ASN A 15 -6.94 9.57 11.88
C ASN A 15 -6.85 8.07 11.62
N LEU A 16 -5.70 7.58 11.14
CA LEU A 16 -5.48 6.14 10.94
C LEU A 16 -5.58 5.37 12.26
N ASP A 17 -5.04 5.91 13.34
CA ASP A 17 -5.10 5.28 14.66
C ASP A 17 -6.53 5.23 15.22
N LEU A 18 -7.38 6.23 14.91
CA LEU A 18 -8.81 6.17 15.26
C LEU A 18 -9.50 5.01 14.54
N VAL A 19 -9.28 4.86 13.23
CA VAL A 19 -9.85 3.75 12.45
C VAL A 19 -9.29 2.40 12.92
N GLN A 20 -8.00 2.33 13.25
CA GLN A 20 -7.38 1.12 13.81
C GLN A 20 -8.02 0.71 15.14
N ARG A 21 -8.35 1.66 16.01
CA ARG A 21 -9.07 1.36 17.27
C ARG A 21 -10.44 0.74 17.02
N LEU A 22 -11.17 1.21 16.00
CA LEU A 22 -12.46 0.62 15.63
C LEU A 22 -12.27 -0.82 15.11
N GLN A 23 -11.25 -1.06 14.28
CA GLN A 23 -10.93 -2.41 13.81
C GLN A 23 -10.55 -3.35 14.98
N ASN A 24 -9.73 -2.87 15.91
CA ASN A 24 -9.35 -3.63 17.10
C ASN A 24 -10.57 -3.98 17.97
N ARG A 25 -11.52 -3.05 18.09
CA ARG A 25 -12.79 -3.30 18.83
C ARG A 25 -13.62 -4.37 18.12
N ALA A 26 -13.74 -4.32 16.81
CA ALA A 26 -14.43 -5.34 16.03
C ALA A 26 -13.78 -6.73 16.21
N ALA A 27 -12.44 -6.80 16.17
CA ALA A 27 -11.72 -8.06 16.39
C ALA A 27 -11.98 -8.64 17.78
N ARG A 28 -12.02 -7.80 18.82
CA ARG A 28 -12.39 -8.22 20.20
C ARG A 28 -13.80 -8.82 20.29
N ILE A 29 -14.76 -8.22 19.60
CA ILE A 29 -16.15 -8.69 19.59
C ILE A 29 -16.23 -10.06 18.90
N ILE A 30 -15.55 -10.23 17.75
CA ILE A 30 -15.59 -11.46 16.97
C ILE A 30 -14.92 -12.63 17.73
N LEU A 31 -13.78 -12.36 18.38
CA LEU A 31 -13.05 -13.39 19.14
C LEU A 31 -13.55 -13.57 20.57
N GLY A 32 -14.52 -12.77 21.02
CA GLY A 32 -15.01 -12.80 22.40
C GLY A 32 -13.94 -12.46 23.45
N ASN A 33 -12.83 -11.83 23.04
CA ASN A 33 -11.69 -11.56 23.91
C ASN A 33 -11.67 -10.08 24.33
N TYR A 34 -12.09 -9.83 25.57
CA TYR A 34 -12.15 -8.49 26.17
C TYR A 34 -11.01 -8.22 27.16
N SER A 35 -10.04 -9.16 27.29
CA SER A 35 -8.91 -8.97 28.19
C SER A 35 -8.10 -7.72 27.81
N ARG A 36 -7.65 -6.98 28.83
CA ARG A 36 -6.77 -5.80 28.66
C ARG A 36 -5.32 -6.20 28.40
N ASP A 37 -4.94 -7.43 28.75
CA ASP A 37 -3.58 -7.95 28.59
C ASP A 37 -3.24 -8.27 27.13
N VAL A 38 -4.27 -8.48 26.27
CA VAL A 38 -4.10 -8.76 24.86
C VAL A 38 -4.25 -7.49 24.05
N ARG A 39 -3.22 -7.15 23.28
CA ARG A 39 -3.28 -5.98 22.40
C ARG A 39 -4.27 -6.22 21.26
N GLY A 40 -5.12 -5.23 20.95
CA GLY A 40 -6.11 -5.36 19.89
C GLY A 40 -5.51 -5.63 18.50
N ILE A 41 -4.27 -5.20 18.26
CA ILE A 41 -3.57 -5.46 16.99
C ILE A 41 -3.21 -6.95 16.83
N ASP A 42 -2.92 -7.66 17.91
CA ASP A 42 -2.61 -9.08 17.87
C ASP A 42 -3.88 -9.88 17.50
N LEU A 43 -5.05 -9.48 18.03
CA LEU A 43 -6.33 -10.07 17.64
C LEU A 43 -6.69 -9.83 16.16
N VAL A 44 -6.29 -8.69 15.59
CA VAL A 44 -6.44 -8.42 14.16
C VAL A 44 -5.58 -9.40 13.34
N LYS A 45 -4.36 -9.70 13.80
CA LYS A 45 -3.48 -10.72 13.19
C LYS A 45 -4.06 -12.13 13.30
N ASP A 46 -4.58 -12.50 14.47
CA ASP A 46 -5.20 -13.81 14.70
C ASP A 46 -6.37 -14.09 13.75
N LEU A 47 -7.10 -13.04 13.37
CA LEU A 47 -8.15 -13.10 12.34
C LEU A 47 -7.61 -13.13 10.90
N GLY A 48 -6.31 -13.05 10.69
CA GLY A 48 -5.69 -12.94 9.37
C GLY A 48 -6.03 -11.63 8.65
N TRP A 49 -6.39 -10.60 9.39
CA TRP A 49 -6.73 -9.30 8.83
C TRP A 49 -5.50 -8.41 8.70
N PHE A 50 -5.50 -7.60 7.67
CA PHE A 50 -4.57 -6.49 7.58
C PHE A 50 -4.91 -5.41 8.61
N ASN A 51 -3.91 -4.82 9.25
CA ASN A 51 -4.08 -3.55 9.93
C ASN A 51 -4.37 -2.42 8.90
N ILE A 52 -4.80 -1.25 9.39
CA ILE A 52 -5.22 -0.16 8.48
C ILE A 52 -4.09 0.30 7.55
N ARG A 53 -2.83 0.34 8.03
CA ARG A 53 -1.69 0.74 7.20
C ARG A 53 -1.37 -0.30 6.13
N GLN A 54 -1.33 -1.58 6.49
CA GLN A 54 -1.14 -2.68 5.53
C GLN A 54 -2.27 -2.71 4.49
N ARG A 55 -3.51 -2.47 4.93
CA ARG A 55 -4.67 -2.43 4.04
C ARG A 55 -4.57 -1.29 3.03
N ARG A 56 -4.16 -0.10 3.48
CA ARG A 56 -3.85 1.03 2.61
C ARG A 56 -2.78 0.65 1.58
N ASP A 57 -1.66 0.09 2.04
CA ASP A 57 -0.53 -0.24 1.18
C ASP A 57 -0.89 -1.35 0.18
N TYR A 58 -1.72 -2.31 0.59
CA TYR A 58 -2.25 -3.34 -0.29
C TYR A 58 -3.08 -2.76 -1.44
N PHE A 59 -4.07 -1.92 -1.14
CA PHE A 59 -4.91 -1.32 -2.18
C PHE A 59 -4.15 -0.31 -3.04
N THR A 60 -3.21 0.42 -2.46
CA THR A 60 -2.33 1.33 -3.21
C THR A 60 -1.43 0.55 -4.17
N GLY A 61 -0.82 -0.54 -3.73
CA GLY A 61 -0.01 -1.41 -4.59
C GLY A 61 -0.82 -1.97 -5.76
N ILE A 62 -2.05 -2.44 -5.51
CA ILE A 62 -2.95 -2.92 -6.58
C ILE A 62 -3.30 -1.81 -7.57
N LEU A 63 -3.57 -0.60 -7.08
CA LEU A 63 -3.88 0.55 -7.94
C LEU A 63 -2.71 0.87 -8.87
N VAL A 64 -1.49 0.97 -8.29
CA VAL A 64 -0.26 1.23 -9.04
C VAL A 64 0.00 0.11 -10.05
N TYR A 65 -0.09 -1.16 -9.64
CA TYR A 65 0.08 -2.29 -10.55
C TYR A 65 -0.88 -2.22 -11.75
N LYS A 66 -2.16 -1.94 -11.50
CA LYS A 66 -3.17 -1.80 -12.57
C LYS A 66 -2.82 -0.65 -13.52
N ALA A 67 -2.41 0.49 -12.99
CA ALA A 67 -2.02 1.65 -13.79
C ALA A 67 -0.83 1.34 -14.70
N LEU A 68 0.19 0.66 -14.16
CA LEU A 68 1.42 0.31 -14.90
C LEU A 68 1.21 -0.78 -15.98
N ASN A 69 0.19 -1.62 -15.82
CA ASN A 69 -0.10 -2.73 -16.74
C ASN A 69 -1.29 -2.45 -17.66
N GLY A 70 -1.73 -1.20 -17.80
CA GLY A 70 -2.85 -0.83 -18.69
C GLY A 70 -4.21 -1.38 -18.26
N LEU A 71 -4.36 -1.78 -16.98
CA LEU A 71 -5.60 -2.28 -16.39
C LEU A 71 -6.41 -1.19 -15.69
N SER A 72 -6.10 0.06 -15.96
CA SER A 72 -6.73 1.24 -15.39
C SER A 72 -7.02 2.27 -16.50
N THR A 73 -7.57 3.42 -16.15
CA THR A 73 -7.75 4.52 -17.10
C THR A 73 -6.41 5.13 -17.53
N GLU A 74 -6.33 5.66 -18.74
CA GLU A 74 -5.13 6.32 -19.25
C GLU A 74 -4.61 7.41 -18.30
N TYR A 75 -5.51 8.24 -17.78
CA TYR A 75 -5.18 9.25 -16.77
C TYR A 75 -4.43 8.68 -15.55
N MET A 76 -4.80 7.48 -15.09
CA MET A 76 -4.12 6.85 -13.95
C MET A 76 -2.75 6.30 -14.34
N SER A 77 -2.59 5.84 -15.57
CA SER A 77 -1.30 5.35 -16.08
C SER A 77 -0.29 6.49 -16.21
N ASP A 78 -0.73 7.66 -16.64
CA ASP A 78 0.11 8.86 -16.81
C ASP A 78 0.66 9.43 -15.48
N LEU A 79 0.04 9.03 -14.34
CA LEU A 79 0.52 9.48 -13.03
C LEU A 79 1.85 8.84 -12.62
N PHE A 80 2.26 7.73 -13.24
CA PHE A 80 3.40 6.93 -12.81
C PHE A 80 4.41 6.76 -13.95
N THR A 81 5.64 7.19 -13.70
CA THR A 81 6.73 7.08 -14.67
C THR A 81 7.84 6.20 -14.10
N TYR A 82 8.32 5.25 -14.87
CA TYR A 82 9.47 4.44 -14.48
C TYR A 82 10.76 5.25 -14.54
N VAL A 83 11.68 4.98 -13.62
CA VAL A 83 13.02 5.58 -13.62
C VAL A 83 13.77 5.25 -14.91
N ARG A 84 13.56 4.06 -15.50
CA ARG A 84 14.17 3.63 -16.76
C ARG A 84 13.75 4.49 -17.96
N ASP A 85 12.55 5.05 -17.96
CA ASP A 85 12.02 5.81 -19.10
C ASP A 85 12.60 7.23 -19.17
N VAL A 86 13.19 7.71 -18.07
CA VAL A 86 13.76 9.08 -17.97
C VAL A 86 15.30 9.05 -17.88
N ASN A 87 15.89 8.03 -17.28
CA ASN A 87 17.33 7.95 -17.07
C ASN A 87 18.02 7.14 -18.16
N LEU A 88 18.95 7.78 -18.88
CA LEU A 88 19.82 7.15 -19.87
C LEU A 88 20.95 6.30 -19.24
N CYS A 89 21.20 6.45 -17.93
CA CYS A 89 22.23 5.69 -17.23
C CYS A 89 21.67 4.42 -16.60
N ASN A 90 22.34 3.29 -16.85
CA ASN A 90 21.95 1.97 -16.34
C ASN A 90 22.31 1.84 -14.85
N THR A 91 21.42 2.25 -13.96
CA THR A 91 21.56 2.12 -12.51
C THR A 91 20.69 0.95 -11.98
N ARG A 92 20.93 0.47 -10.75
CA ARG A 92 20.09 -0.57 -10.11
C ARG A 92 18.60 -0.21 -10.11
N SER A 93 18.28 1.05 -9.91
CA SER A 93 16.89 1.55 -9.92
C SER A 93 16.20 1.37 -11.28
N VAL A 94 16.95 1.36 -12.37
CA VAL A 94 16.43 1.13 -13.73
C VAL A 94 16.05 -0.34 -13.92
N SER A 95 16.89 -1.27 -13.45
CA SER A 95 16.64 -2.72 -13.56
C SER A 95 15.49 -3.19 -12.66
N ASP A 96 15.23 -2.50 -11.56
CA ASP A 96 14.28 -2.92 -10.53
C ASP A 96 12.83 -2.46 -10.76
N ASN A 97 12.48 -1.91 -11.92
CA ASN A 97 11.13 -1.36 -12.18
C ASN A 97 10.66 -0.36 -11.10
N THR A 98 11.56 0.50 -10.65
CA THR A 98 11.23 1.57 -9.70
C THR A 98 10.55 2.74 -10.38
N LEU A 99 9.71 3.45 -9.63
CA LEU A 99 8.98 4.62 -10.07
C LEU A 99 9.64 5.91 -9.59
N ILE A 100 9.53 6.96 -10.39
CA ILE A 100 9.96 8.31 -9.99
C ILE A 100 9.02 8.83 -8.92
N ILE A 101 9.61 9.34 -7.82
CA ILE A 101 8.86 10.04 -6.79
C ILE A 101 8.91 11.54 -7.11
N PRO A 102 7.78 12.21 -7.41
CA PRO A 102 7.77 13.63 -7.70
C PRO A 102 8.31 14.46 -6.53
N LYS A 103 9.02 15.56 -6.83
CA LYS A 103 9.45 16.51 -5.80
C LYS A 103 8.23 17.21 -5.18
N VAL A 104 8.21 17.27 -3.86
CA VAL A 104 7.08 17.78 -3.08
C VAL A 104 7.44 19.10 -2.44
N ASN A 105 6.73 20.16 -2.81
CA ASN A 105 6.90 21.49 -2.22
C ASN A 105 5.82 21.84 -1.19
N LYS A 106 4.70 21.08 -1.17
CA LYS A 106 3.58 21.34 -0.25
C LYS A 106 3.18 20.05 0.47
N HIS A 107 2.95 20.14 1.77
CA HIS A 107 2.57 19.01 2.62
C HIS A 107 1.33 18.25 2.10
N VAL A 108 0.31 18.97 1.63
CA VAL A 108 -0.92 18.36 1.09
C VAL A 108 -0.62 17.47 -0.12
N PHE A 109 0.26 17.93 -1.02
CA PHE A 109 0.64 17.14 -2.20
C PHE A 109 1.43 15.88 -1.82
N SER A 110 2.17 15.90 -0.70
CA SER A 110 2.91 14.72 -0.22
C SER A 110 2.01 13.52 0.12
N GLN A 111 0.72 13.77 0.36
CA GLN A 111 -0.28 12.76 0.67
C GLN A 111 -1.07 12.30 -0.57
N SER A 112 -0.78 12.86 -1.73
CA SER A 112 -1.44 12.47 -2.98
C SER A 112 -0.98 11.10 -3.46
N ILE A 113 -1.81 10.43 -4.24
CA ILE A 113 -1.48 9.14 -4.84
C ILE A 113 -0.27 9.20 -5.77
N GLN A 114 -0.02 10.35 -6.42
CA GLN A 114 1.14 10.60 -7.28
C GLN A 114 2.47 10.48 -6.52
N VAL A 115 2.48 10.75 -5.22
CA VAL A 115 3.66 10.67 -4.36
C VAL A 115 3.66 9.38 -3.54
N CYS A 116 2.52 9.06 -2.94
CA CYS A 116 2.38 7.90 -2.06
C CYS A 116 2.39 6.58 -2.84
N GLY A 117 1.84 6.56 -4.06
CA GLY A 117 1.86 5.39 -4.95
C GLY A 117 3.28 4.91 -5.24
N PRO A 118 4.14 5.76 -5.83
CA PRO A 118 5.55 5.40 -6.08
C PRO A 118 6.32 5.06 -4.81
N ARG A 119 6.08 5.74 -3.69
CA ARG A 119 6.72 5.39 -2.40
C ARG A 119 6.34 3.98 -1.95
N THR A 120 5.06 3.64 -1.95
CA THR A 120 4.58 2.31 -1.60
C THR A 120 5.12 1.26 -2.56
N TRP A 121 5.14 1.54 -3.87
CA TRP A 121 5.66 0.65 -4.90
C TRP A 121 7.15 0.35 -4.74
N ASN A 122 7.96 1.37 -4.53
CA ASN A 122 9.42 1.23 -4.47
C ASN A 122 9.92 0.48 -3.21
N ILE A 123 9.10 0.39 -2.15
CA ILE A 123 9.40 -0.41 -0.96
C ILE A 123 9.17 -1.91 -1.21
N LEU A 124 8.33 -2.27 -2.19
CA LEU A 124 8.05 -3.67 -2.49
C LEU A 124 9.29 -4.39 -3.03
N PRO A 125 9.51 -5.67 -2.68
CA PRO A 125 10.55 -6.49 -3.29
C PRO A 125 10.38 -6.58 -4.80
N SER A 126 11.50 -6.70 -5.52
CA SER A 126 11.51 -6.86 -6.98
C SER A 126 10.68 -8.06 -7.46
N GLU A 127 10.69 -9.15 -6.69
CA GLU A 127 9.89 -10.35 -6.96
C GLU A 127 8.38 -10.07 -7.00
N VAL A 128 7.89 -9.21 -6.09
CA VAL A 128 6.48 -8.80 -6.06
C VAL A 128 6.18 -7.87 -7.23
N ARG A 129 7.04 -6.86 -7.49
CA ARG A 129 6.86 -5.88 -8.56
C ARG A 129 6.85 -6.51 -9.97
N ASN A 130 7.62 -7.57 -10.17
CA ASN A 130 7.76 -8.27 -11.46
C ASN A 130 6.75 -9.38 -11.67
N SER A 131 5.65 -9.40 -10.91
CA SER A 131 4.59 -10.41 -11.05
C SER A 131 3.92 -10.32 -12.43
N ASN A 132 3.80 -11.46 -13.13
CA ASN A 132 3.27 -11.52 -14.49
C ASN A 132 1.74 -11.38 -14.59
N SER A 133 1.02 -11.47 -13.49
CA SER A 133 -0.44 -11.34 -13.49
C SER A 133 -0.94 -10.63 -12.22
N LEU A 134 -2.10 -9.97 -12.35
CA LEU A 134 -2.74 -9.30 -11.22
C LEU A 134 -3.07 -10.27 -10.07
N CYS A 135 -3.41 -11.51 -10.39
CA CYS A 135 -3.72 -12.52 -9.38
C CYS A 135 -2.46 -12.88 -8.56
N LEU A 136 -1.36 -13.18 -9.22
CA LEU A 136 -0.07 -13.45 -8.58
C LEU A 136 0.43 -12.24 -7.78
N PHE A 137 0.32 -11.05 -8.36
CA PHE A 137 0.70 -9.82 -7.66
C PHE A 137 -0.08 -9.66 -6.33
N LYS A 138 -1.41 -9.83 -6.36
CA LYS A 138 -2.24 -9.72 -5.14
C LYS A 138 -1.83 -10.73 -4.07
N THR A 139 -1.55 -11.97 -4.46
CA THR A 139 -1.14 -13.03 -3.52
C THR A 139 0.23 -12.71 -2.93
N SER A 140 1.23 -12.43 -3.76
CA SER A 140 2.59 -12.11 -3.31
C SER A 140 2.63 -10.85 -2.44
N LEU A 141 1.86 -9.83 -2.80
CA LEU A 141 1.74 -8.59 -2.02
C LEU A 141 1.09 -8.85 -0.65
N ARG A 142 0.04 -9.67 -0.61
CA ARG A 142 -0.60 -10.07 0.64
C ARG A 142 0.38 -10.78 1.57
N ASP A 143 1.09 -11.77 1.05
CA ASP A 143 2.06 -12.55 1.82
C ASP A 143 3.21 -11.68 2.33
N TYR A 144 3.70 -10.77 1.50
CA TYR A 144 4.73 -9.80 1.91
C TYR A 144 4.25 -8.91 3.05
N LEU A 145 3.06 -8.31 2.93
CA LEU A 145 2.53 -7.40 3.96
C LEU A 145 2.20 -8.10 5.27
N LEU A 146 1.77 -9.36 5.25
CA LEU A 146 1.52 -10.13 6.47
C LEU A 146 2.82 -10.52 7.18
N LYS A 147 3.90 -10.77 6.45
CA LYS A 147 5.22 -11.11 7.01
C LYS A 147 5.95 -9.88 7.59
N SER A 148 5.71 -8.70 7.04
CA SER A 148 6.38 -7.45 7.46
C SER A 148 5.75 -6.77 8.68
N SER A 149 4.95 -7.48 9.45
CA SER A 149 4.16 -6.98 10.59
C SER A 149 4.81 -7.26 11.95
#